data_82abd2a34bc34ea25376aced97680e95
#
_entry.id   82abd2a34bc34ea25376aced97680e95
#
_cell.length_a   1.000
_cell.length_b   1.000
_cell.length_c   1.000
_cell.angle_alpha   90.00
_cell.angle_beta   90.00
_cell.angle_gamma   90.00
#
_symmetry.space_group_name_H-M   'P 1'
#
loop_
_entity.id
_entity.type
_entity.pdbx_description
1 polymer ?
#
loop_
_entity_poly.entity_id
_entity_poly.type
_entity_poly.pdbx_seq_one_letter_code
_entity_poly.pdbx_strand_id
1 'polypeptide(L)'
;PTILIYHSHTTEAYSLLDTGYYISSDARSNNSARNMVRVGDDLTAYLEKKGFNVIHDRTIHDKNYTKSYDSSRATIEKYLEQYPSIEVTIDVHRDDITYSNKTKVKPTAKINGKKAARMMIISGCEYNRVKNFPDWEENLKFDLQVQNKVNELYPGLMRPILFSERKYNMYETHYSFLLEVGTDANTLDEACYSARMFGNALGELLNEKYVKE
;
A
#
# COMPACT_ATOMS: atom_id res chain seq x y z
N PRO A 1 -9.39 -3.76 16.02
CA PRO A 1 -9.08 -2.42 15.48
C PRO A 1 -9.80 -2.16 14.16
N THR A 2 -9.97 -0.88 13.82
CA THR A 2 -10.41 -0.43 12.50
C THR A 2 -9.20 -0.12 11.65
N ILE A 3 -9.24 -0.49 10.38
CA ILE A 3 -8.17 -0.26 9.41
C ILE A 3 -8.65 0.83 8.44
N LEU A 4 -7.85 1.86 8.21
CA LEU A 4 -8.10 2.86 7.17
C LEU A 4 -7.18 2.58 5.97
N ILE A 5 -7.76 2.38 4.81
CA ILE A 5 -7.08 2.30 3.52
C ILE A 5 -7.36 3.57 2.75
N TYR A 6 -6.34 4.20 2.22
CA TYR A 6 -6.44 5.41 1.40
C TYR A 6 -5.35 5.44 0.32
N HIS A 7 -5.39 6.46 -0.54
CA HIS A 7 -4.47 6.60 -1.67
C HIS A 7 -4.08 8.05 -1.84
N SER A 8 -2.86 8.44 -1.47
CA SER A 8 -2.37 9.80 -1.74
C SER A 8 -2.23 10.05 -3.24
N HIS A 9 -1.88 9.02 -4.03
CA HIS A 9 -1.86 9.06 -5.48
C HIS A 9 -2.96 8.16 -6.08
N THR A 10 -4.21 8.53 -5.85
CA THR A 10 -5.40 7.74 -6.21
C THR A 10 -5.48 7.37 -7.69
N THR A 11 -5.03 8.27 -8.58
CA THR A 11 -5.11 8.05 -10.04
C THR A 11 -4.00 7.16 -10.59
N GLU A 12 -3.03 6.74 -9.79
CA GLU A 12 -2.03 5.76 -10.22
C GLU A 12 -2.70 4.49 -10.75
N ALA A 13 -2.18 3.96 -11.85
CA ALA A 13 -2.76 2.83 -12.55
C ALA A 13 -1.67 1.94 -13.14
N TYR A 14 -2.07 0.87 -13.78
CA TYR A 14 -1.23 -0.22 -14.25
C TYR A 14 -1.41 -0.47 -15.73
N SER A 15 -0.46 -1.18 -16.34
CA SER A 15 -0.63 -1.70 -17.69
C SER A 15 -1.91 -2.55 -17.80
N LEU A 16 -2.65 -2.36 -18.88
CA LEU A 16 -3.91 -3.08 -19.08
C LEU A 16 -3.70 -4.55 -19.46
N LEU A 17 -2.63 -4.82 -20.20
CA LEU A 17 -2.31 -6.13 -20.73
C LEU A 17 -0.84 -6.49 -20.48
N ASP A 18 -0.54 -7.78 -20.38
CA ASP A 18 0.82 -8.32 -20.29
C ASP A 18 1.41 -8.50 -21.70
N THR A 19 1.70 -7.37 -22.36
CA THR A 19 2.09 -7.34 -23.79
C THR A 19 3.59 -7.33 -24.04
N GLY A 20 4.41 -7.19 -22.98
CA GLY A 20 5.87 -7.07 -23.11
C GLY A 20 6.36 -5.68 -23.54
N TYR A 21 5.47 -4.73 -23.75
CA TYR A 21 5.80 -3.32 -23.97
C TYR A 21 4.96 -2.41 -23.04
N TYR A 22 5.48 -1.22 -22.77
CA TYR A 22 4.88 -0.25 -21.85
C TYR A 22 4.15 0.85 -22.60
N ILE A 23 2.94 1.17 -22.13
CA ILE A 23 2.12 2.27 -22.64
C ILE A 23 1.95 3.30 -21.52
N SER A 24 2.59 4.46 -21.67
CA SER A 24 2.63 5.48 -20.61
C SER A 24 1.24 6.06 -20.27
N SER A 25 0.31 6.11 -21.22
CA SER A 25 -1.06 6.56 -20.99
C SER A 25 -1.85 5.66 -20.04
N ASP A 26 -1.43 4.40 -19.84
CA ASP A 26 -2.09 3.46 -18.94
C ASP A 26 -1.72 3.70 -17.46
N ALA A 27 -0.60 4.41 -17.22
CA ALA A 27 -0.05 4.60 -15.88
C ALA A 27 -0.90 5.47 -14.94
N ARG A 28 -1.94 6.15 -15.46
CA ARG A 28 -2.89 6.94 -14.69
C ARG A 28 -4.31 6.80 -15.20
N SER A 29 -5.28 6.78 -14.28
CA SER A 29 -6.70 6.67 -14.62
C SER A 29 -7.58 7.31 -13.55
N ASN A 30 -8.56 8.09 -13.94
CA ASN A 30 -9.63 8.56 -13.05
C ASN A 30 -10.73 7.49 -12.83
N ASN A 31 -10.67 6.38 -13.54
CA ASN A 31 -11.62 5.29 -13.41
C ASN A 31 -11.21 4.40 -12.22
N SER A 32 -12.02 4.37 -11.16
CA SER A 32 -11.79 3.57 -9.95
C SER A 32 -11.68 2.07 -10.21
N ALA A 33 -12.24 1.57 -11.30
CA ALA A 33 -12.06 0.17 -11.70
C ALA A 33 -10.67 -0.14 -12.29
N ARG A 34 -9.82 0.87 -12.51
CA ARG A 34 -8.52 0.74 -13.19
C ARG A 34 -7.34 1.34 -12.42
N ASN A 35 -7.60 2.09 -11.35
CA ASN A 35 -6.59 2.78 -10.55
C ASN A 35 -6.39 2.14 -9.17
N MET A 36 -5.71 2.85 -8.26
CA MET A 36 -5.39 2.32 -6.92
C MET A 36 -6.61 1.93 -6.10
N VAL A 37 -7.77 2.58 -6.34
CA VAL A 37 -9.03 2.20 -5.67
C VAL A 37 -9.38 0.73 -5.92
N ARG A 38 -9.18 0.23 -7.14
CA ARG A 38 -9.46 -1.18 -7.47
C ARG A 38 -8.57 -2.15 -6.67
N VAL A 39 -7.31 -1.78 -6.48
CA VAL A 39 -6.37 -2.57 -5.65
C VAL A 39 -6.76 -2.51 -4.18
N GLY A 40 -7.12 -1.33 -3.68
CA GLY A 40 -7.65 -1.12 -2.34
C GLY A 40 -8.93 -1.91 -2.07
N ASP A 41 -9.82 -2.06 -3.06
CA ASP A 41 -11.03 -2.89 -2.93
C ASP A 41 -10.71 -4.36 -2.65
N ASP A 42 -9.72 -4.93 -3.35
CA ASP A 42 -9.29 -6.30 -3.13
C ASP A 42 -8.62 -6.48 -1.74
N LEU A 43 -7.81 -5.52 -1.32
CA LEU A 43 -7.22 -5.52 0.02
C LEU A 43 -8.30 -5.46 1.10
N THR A 44 -9.24 -4.52 0.97
CA THR A 44 -10.39 -4.34 1.87
C THR A 44 -11.18 -5.64 2.01
N ALA A 45 -11.60 -6.23 0.90
CA ALA A 45 -12.43 -7.44 0.91
C ALA A 45 -11.76 -8.62 1.63
N TYR A 46 -10.43 -8.72 1.58
CA TYR A 46 -9.70 -9.79 2.27
C TYR A 46 -9.51 -9.51 3.77
N LEU A 47 -9.33 -8.26 4.17
CA LEU A 47 -9.29 -7.88 5.58
C LEU A 47 -10.67 -8.03 6.24
N GLU A 48 -11.75 -7.64 5.56
CA GLU A 48 -13.12 -7.84 6.03
C GLU A 48 -13.46 -9.34 6.21
N LYS A 49 -13.00 -10.22 5.29
CA LYS A 49 -13.12 -11.67 5.44
C LYS A 49 -12.39 -12.22 6.66
N LYS A 50 -11.36 -11.52 7.15
CA LYS A 50 -10.64 -11.86 8.40
C LYS A 50 -11.31 -11.29 9.65
N GLY A 51 -12.44 -10.55 9.50
CA GLY A 51 -13.25 -10.03 10.58
C GLY A 51 -12.90 -8.60 11.01
N PHE A 52 -12.09 -7.87 10.24
CA PHE A 52 -11.75 -6.47 10.55
C PHE A 52 -12.75 -5.48 10.00
N ASN A 53 -12.99 -4.41 10.73
CA ASN A 53 -13.68 -3.23 10.20
C ASN A 53 -12.69 -2.46 9.33
N VAL A 54 -13.03 -2.22 8.06
CA VAL A 54 -12.18 -1.50 7.12
C VAL A 54 -12.92 -0.29 6.57
N ILE A 55 -12.28 0.85 6.65
CA ILE A 55 -12.70 2.07 5.95
C ILE A 55 -11.79 2.20 4.74
N HIS A 56 -12.36 2.15 3.54
CA HIS A 56 -11.63 2.37 2.31
C HIS A 56 -12.03 3.72 1.71
N ASP A 57 -11.15 4.71 1.84
CA ASP A 57 -11.35 6.02 1.22
C ASP A 57 -11.03 5.97 -0.28
N ARG A 58 -11.95 6.47 -1.09
CA ARG A 58 -11.89 6.46 -2.55
C ARG A 58 -11.73 7.85 -3.16
N THR A 59 -11.43 8.84 -2.33
CA THR A 59 -11.28 10.23 -2.74
C THR A 59 -10.07 10.36 -3.68
N ILE A 60 -10.22 11.12 -4.76
CA ILE A 60 -9.10 11.45 -5.64
C ILE A 60 -8.30 12.58 -5.00
N HIS A 61 -7.15 12.26 -4.40
CA HIS A 61 -6.29 13.22 -3.71
C HIS A 61 -5.27 13.90 -4.62
N ASP A 62 -4.93 13.29 -5.75
CA ASP A 62 -3.87 13.74 -6.67
C ASP A 62 -4.37 14.53 -7.88
N LYS A 63 -5.52 15.22 -7.76
CA LYS A 63 -5.92 16.24 -8.73
C LYS A 63 -4.83 17.31 -8.93
N ASN A 64 -4.14 17.62 -7.85
CA ASN A 64 -2.87 18.35 -7.86
C ASN A 64 -1.81 17.42 -7.26
N TYR A 65 -0.92 16.92 -8.12
CA TYR A 65 0.08 15.92 -7.73
C TYR A 65 0.98 16.38 -6.57
N THR A 66 1.43 17.63 -6.59
CA THR A 66 2.34 18.19 -5.57
C THR A 66 1.68 18.39 -4.20
N LYS A 67 0.34 18.42 -4.15
CA LYS A 67 -0.46 18.58 -2.93
C LYS A 67 -1.20 17.32 -2.50
N SER A 68 -0.90 16.18 -3.12
CA SER A 68 -1.61 14.93 -2.89
C SER A 68 -1.53 14.47 -1.42
N TYR A 69 -0.37 14.57 -0.81
CA TYR A 69 -0.17 14.22 0.60
C TYR A 69 -0.89 15.19 1.56
N ASP A 70 -0.95 16.47 1.28
CA ASP A 70 -1.73 17.42 2.09
C ASP A 70 -3.23 17.12 1.95
N SER A 71 -3.69 16.79 0.74
CA SER A 71 -5.08 16.43 0.47
C SER A 71 -5.49 15.14 1.19
N SER A 72 -4.65 14.10 1.14
CA SER A 72 -4.93 12.83 1.83
C SER A 72 -4.82 12.97 3.35
N ARG A 73 -3.89 13.79 3.85
CA ARG A 73 -3.80 14.09 5.29
C ARG A 73 -5.10 14.66 5.85
N ALA A 74 -5.67 15.67 5.21
CA ALA A 74 -6.95 16.25 5.64
C ALA A 74 -8.08 15.21 5.69
N THR A 75 -8.05 14.22 4.78
CA THR A 75 -9.00 13.09 4.79
C THR A 75 -8.73 12.15 5.97
N ILE A 76 -7.47 11.81 6.23
CA ILE A 76 -7.08 10.94 7.35
C ILE A 76 -7.48 11.59 8.68
N GLU A 77 -7.10 12.84 8.92
CA GLU A 77 -7.42 13.59 10.14
C GLU A 77 -8.94 13.58 10.42
N LYS A 78 -9.75 13.80 9.38
CA LYS A 78 -11.22 13.71 9.49
C LYS A 78 -11.71 12.31 9.89
N TYR A 79 -11.12 11.24 9.32
CA TYR A 79 -11.50 9.89 9.70
C TYR A 79 -11.05 9.53 11.11
N LEU A 80 -9.87 9.99 11.54
CA LEU A 80 -9.37 9.77 12.90
C LEU A 80 -10.25 10.47 13.94
N GLU A 81 -10.74 11.67 13.64
CA GLU A 81 -11.71 12.39 14.50
C GLU A 81 -13.04 11.63 14.58
N GLN A 82 -13.53 11.13 13.45
CA GLN A 82 -14.83 10.44 13.37
C GLN A 82 -14.80 9.01 13.93
N TYR A 83 -13.67 8.32 13.78
CA TYR A 83 -13.49 6.91 14.15
C TYR A 83 -12.22 6.71 14.98
N PRO A 84 -12.27 7.01 16.30
CA PRO A 84 -11.09 6.84 17.18
C PRO A 84 -10.59 5.39 17.32
N SER A 85 -11.32 4.42 16.79
CA SER A 85 -10.92 3.00 16.73
C SER A 85 -9.95 2.67 15.59
N ILE A 86 -9.60 3.63 14.75
CA ILE A 86 -8.60 3.44 13.70
C ILE A 86 -7.22 3.33 14.36
N GLU A 87 -6.55 2.19 14.16
CA GLU A 87 -5.21 1.92 14.68
C GLU A 87 -4.21 1.65 13.56
N VAL A 88 -4.68 1.19 12.40
CA VAL A 88 -3.85 0.85 11.24
C VAL A 88 -4.24 1.75 10.08
N THR A 89 -3.26 2.42 9.47
CA THR A 89 -3.48 3.21 8.25
C THR A 89 -2.54 2.75 7.14
N ILE A 90 -3.07 2.55 5.95
CA ILE A 90 -2.33 2.04 4.80
C ILE A 90 -2.53 2.98 3.61
N ASP A 91 -1.45 3.65 3.21
CA ASP A 91 -1.41 4.41 1.96
C ASP A 91 -1.02 3.48 0.81
N VAL A 92 -2.00 3.07 0.00
CA VAL A 92 -1.76 2.08 -1.06
C VAL A 92 -1.41 2.77 -2.36
N HIS A 93 -0.22 2.46 -2.86
CA HIS A 93 0.43 3.02 -4.04
C HIS A 93 0.91 1.93 -5.00
N ARG A 94 1.46 2.37 -6.12
CA ARG A 94 2.35 1.57 -6.96
C ARG A 94 3.63 2.35 -7.22
N ASP A 95 4.75 1.65 -7.32
CA ASP A 95 6.07 2.22 -7.58
C ASP A 95 6.25 2.61 -9.07
N ASP A 96 7.26 3.41 -9.37
CA ASP A 96 7.77 3.68 -10.71
C ASP A 96 9.27 3.43 -10.73
N ILE A 97 9.68 2.35 -11.37
CA ILE A 97 11.09 2.00 -11.49
C ILE A 97 11.47 2.06 -12.97
N THR A 98 12.28 3.04 -13.32
CA THR A 98 12.74 3.26 -14.68
C THR A 98 14.28 3.33 -14.71
N TYR A 99 14.92 2.49 -15.51
CA TYR A 99 16.36 2.54 -15.71
C TYR A 99 16.75 3.74 -16.58
N SER A 100 18.05 4.09 -16.55
CA SER A 100 18.62 5.20 -17.33
C SER A 100 18.35 5.09 -18.83
N ASN A 101 18.27 3.88 -19.37
CA ASN A 101 17.92 3.59 -20.76
C ASN A 101 16.39 3.62 -21.03
N LYS A 102 15.59 4.15 -20.09
CA LYS A 102 14.13 4.23 -20.15
C LYS A 102 13.39 2.88 -20.09
N THR A 103 14.05 1.79 -19.78
CA THR A 103 13.40 0.50 -19.56
C THR A 103 12.63 0.53 -18.25
N LYS A 104 11.34 0.22 -18.30
CA LYS A 104 10.49 0.05 -17.12
C LYS A 104 10.76 -1.31 -16.47
N VAL A 105 10.76 -1.32 -15.13
CA VAL A 105 10.93 -2.54 -14.35
C VAL A 105 9.56 -3.05 -13.92
N LYS A 106 9.29 -4.31 -14.24
CA LYS A 106 8.07 -5.03 -13.86
C LYS A 106 8.44 -6.10 -12.81
N PRO A 107 8.42 -5.77 -11.50
CA PRO A 107 8.76 -6.74 -10.48
C PRO A 107 7.63 -7.77 -10.34
N THR A 108 7.92 -9.02 -10.68
CA THR A 108 6.94 -10.12 -10.61
C THR A 108 7.48 -11.30 -9.80
N ALA A 109 6.56 -12.03 -9.19
CA ALA A 109 6.78 -13.35 -8.61
C ALA A 109 5.73 -14.33 -9.13
N LYS A 110 6.05 -15.61 -9.14
CA LYS A 110 5.07 -16.66 -9.42
C LYS A 110 4.65 -17.30 -8.10
N ILE A 111 3.45 -17.00 -7.64
CA ILE A 111 2.87 -17.49 -6.40
C ILE A 111 1.67 -18.36 -6.73
N ASN A 112 1.64 -19.59 -6.22
CA ASN A 112 0.55 -20.55 -6.49
C ASN A 112 0.22 -20.68 -8.00
N GLY A 113 1.26 -20.67 -8.84
CA GLY A 113 1.12 -20.83 -10.28
C GLY A 113 0.73 -19.57 -11.07
N LYS A 114 0.42 -18.45 -10.41
CA LYS A 114 0.02 -17.19 -11.05
C LYS A 114 1.08 -16.11 -10.89
N LYS A 115 1.15 -15.19 -11.86
CA LYS A 115 1.98 -13.97 -11.74
C LYS A 115 1.37 -13.04 -10.72
N ALA A 116 2.21 -12.52 -9.84
CA ALA A 116 1.90 -11.51 -8.82
C ALA A 116 2.84 -10.33 -8.97
N ALA A 117 2.38 -9.12 -8.74
CA ALA A 117 3.22 -7.93 -8.62
C ALA A 117 3.96 -7.98 -7.28
N ARG A 118 5.29 -7.88 -7.28
CA ARG A 118 6.04 -7.85 -6.02
C ARG A 118 5.83 -6.54 -5.30
N MET A 119 5.56 -6.64 -4.01
CA MET A 119 5.18 -5.52 -3.15
C MET A 119 6.36 -5.01 -2.33
N MET A 120 6.28 -3.76 -1.86
CA MET A 120 7.27 -3.17 -0.97
C MET A 120 6.59 -2.29 0.07
N ILE A 121 6.97 -2.43 1.32
CA ILE A 121 6.62 -1.47 2.35
C ILE A 121 7.65 -0.35 2.34
N ILE A 122 7.18 0.89 2.35
CA ILE A 122 8.00 2.05 2.70
C ILE A 122 7.74 2.37 4.16
N SER A 123 8.79 2.30 4.96
CA SER A 123 8.80 2.67 6.37
C SER A 123 9.64 3.93 6.56
N GLY A 124 9.06 4.94 7.17
CA GLY A 124 9.73 6.21 7.40
C GLY A 124 10.47 6.28 8.71
N CYS A 125 11.31 7.29 8.88
CA CYS A 125 11.93 7.59 10.16
C CYS A 125 12.08 9.07 10.40
N GLU A 126 12.13 9.44 11.68
CA GLU A 126 12.56 10.77 12.10
C GLU A 126 14.07 10.83 12.10
N TYR A 127 14.63 11.50 11.11
CA TYR A 127 16.05 11.78 11.03
C TYR A 127 16.29 13.06 10.24
N ASN A 128 17.36 13.79 10.54
CA ASN A 128 17.84 14.98 9.82
C ASN A 128 16.72 15.97 9.45
N ARG A 129 16.13 15.89 8.26
CA ARG A 129 15.09 16.80 7.75
C ARG A 129 13.67 16.43 8.18
N VAL A 130 13.44 15.17 8.56
CA VAL A 130 12.14 14.69 9.02
C VAL A 130 12.03 14.90 10.52
N LYS A 131 11.04 15.67 10.95
CA LYS A 131 10.75 16.00 12.34
C LYS A 131 9.29 15.73 12.68
N ASN A 132 9.01 15.58 13.98
CA ASN A 132 7.67 15.31 14.50
C ASN A 132 7.09 13.99 13.96
N PHE A 133 7.86 12.91 14.13
CA PHE A 133 7.46 11.55 13.83
C PHE A 133 7.90 10.63 14.98
N PRO A 134 7.37 10.82 16.20
CA PRO A 134 7.86 10.15 17.41
C PRO A 134 7.71 8.63 17.36
N ASP A 135 6.66 8.12 16.72
CA ASP A 135 6.29 6.70 16.74
C ASP A 135 6.87 5.89 15.55
N TRP A 136 7.86 6.43 14.84
CA TRP A 136 8.42 5.77 13.66
C TRP A 136 9.05 4.39 13.97
N GLU A 137 9.61 4.20 15.17
CA GLU A 137 10.17 2.89 15.59
C GLU A 137 9.08 1.83 15.77
N GLU A 138 7.92 2.23 16.31
CA GLU A 138 6.78 1.32 16.46
C GLU A 138 6.19 0.95 15.10
N ASN A 139 6.10 1.91 14.18
CA ASN A 139 5.72 1.63 12.80
C ASN A 139 6.70 0.65 12.15
N LEU A 140 8.01 0.88 12.26
CA LEU A 140 9.02 -0.02 11.70
C LEU A 140 8.93 -1.43 12.28
N LYS A 141 8.70 -1.58 13.59
CA LYS A 141 8.50 -2.90 14.23
C LYS A 141 7.29 -3.61 13.65
N PHE A 142 6.19 -2.89 13.46
CA PHE A 142 4.98 -3.43 12.84
C PHE A 142 5.22 -3.81 11.38
N ASP A 143 5.87 -2.96 10.59
CA ASP A 143 6.21 -3.19 9.19
C ASP A 143 7.05 -4.45 9.02
N LEU A 144 8.01 -4.67 9.91
CA LEU A 144 8.83 -5.89 9.93
C LEU A 144 8.00 -7.14 10.26
N GLN A 145 7.03 -7.05 11.16
CA GLN A 145 6.10 -8.16 11.45
C GLN A 145 5.24 -8.48 10.23
N VAL A 146 4.70 -7.46 9.55
CA VAL A 146 3.92 -7.61 8.31
C VAL A 146 4.78 -8.25 7.23
N GLN A 147 5.99 -7.72 6.99
CA GLN A 147 6.95 -8.26 6.02
C GLN A 147 7.22 -9.75 6.27
N ASN A 148 7.49 -10.12 7.54
CA ASN A 148 7.77 -11.49 7.92
C ASN A 148 6.56 -12.41 7.70
N LYS A 149 5.35 -11.97 8.09
CA LYS A 149 4.13 -12.76 7.90
C LYS A 149 3.83 -12.98 6.41
N VAL A 150 3.99 -11.95 5.59
CA VAL A 150 3.80 -12.10 4.12
C VAL A 150 4.85 -13.04 3.54
N ASN A 151 6.12 -12.95 3.94
CA ASN A 151 7.18 -13.84 3.46
C ASN A 151 6.98 -15.30 3.92
N GLU A 152 6.42 -15.52 5.12
CA GLU A 152 6.06 -16.85 5.62
C GLU A 152 5.00 -17.50 4.74
N LEU A 153 3.91 -16.79 4.43
CA LEU A 153 2.78 -17.34 3.69
C LEU A 153 2.98 -17.33 2.17
N TYR A 154 3.70 -16.32 1.66
CA TYR A 154 3.87 -16.07 0.24
C TYR A 154 5.33 -15.74 -0.10
N PRO A 155 6.26 -16.71 0.00
CA PRO A 155 7.68 -16.48 -0.27
C PRO A 155 7.92 -15.82 -1.63
N GLY A 156 8.70 -14.74 -1.63
CA GLY A 156 9.06 -13.99 -2.84
C GLY A 156 8.06 -12.92 -3.25
N LEU A 157 6.91 -12.77 -2.56
CA LEU A 157 5.94 -11.71 -2.87
C LEU A 157 6.49 -10.32 -2.49
N MET A 158 7.18 -10.22 -1.36
CA MET A 158 7.72 -8.94 -0.90
C MET A 158 9.10 -8.65 -1.49
N ARG A 159 9.35 -7.40 -1.79
CA ARG A 159 10.67 -6.77 -1.93
C ARG A 159 11.14 -6.39 -0.51
N PRO A 160 12.45 -6.14 -0.29
CA PRO A 160 12.90 -5.59 0.99
C PRO A 160 12.18 -4.28 1.34
N ILE A 161 11.93 -4.07 2.64
CA ILE A 161 11.39 -2.80 3.13
C ILE A 161 12.34 -1.66 2.71
N LEU A 162 11.77 -0.57 2.17
CA LEU A 162 12.49 0.67 1.97
C LEU A 162 12.39 1.50 3.27
N PHE A 163 13.39 1.38 4.12
CA PHE A 163 13.52 2.22 5.31
C PHE A 163 14.30 3.48 4.96
N SER A 164 13.68 4.64 5.10
CA SER A 164 14.33 5.89 4.67
C SER A 164 13.81 7.12 5.41
N GLU A 165 14.58 8.22 5.36
CA GLU A 165 14.25 9.55 5.86
C GLU A 165 13.05 10.14 5.11
N ARG A 166 11.86 9.63 5.42
CA ARG A 166 10.57 10.03 4.84
C ARG A 166 9.50 10.04 5.93
N LYS A 167 8.49 10.85 5.75
CA LYS A 167 7.39 10.98 6.70
C LYS A 167 6.05 10.64 6.07
N TYR A 168 5.80 11.17 4.84
CA TYR A 168 4.48 11.10 4.22
C TYR A 168 3.37 11.39 5.26
N ASN A 169 2.33 10.59 5.37
CA ASN A 169 1.31 10.68 6.42
C ASN A 169 1.42 9.53 7.46
N MET A 170 2.57 8.85 7.53
CA MET A 170 2.77 7.71 8.44
C MET A 170 2.88 8.10 9.93
N TYR A 171 2.88 9.38 10.24
CA TYR A 171 2.93 9.91 11.61
C TYR A 171 1.55 10.18 12.23
N GLU A 172 0.48 9.99 11.45
CA GLU A 172 -0.89 10.27 11.89
C GLU A 172 -1.44 9.18 12.83
N THR A 173 -0.94 7.95 12.72
CA THR A 173 -1.33 6.82 13.59
C THR A 173 -0.16 5.92 13.90
N HIS A 174 -0.31 5.08 14.94
CA HIS A 174 0.49 3.87 15.09
C HIS A 174 0.15 2.88 13.97
N TYR A 175 1.09 1.97 13.66
CA TYR A 175 0.91 0.94 12.63
C TYR A 175 0.55 1.50 11.26
N SER A 176 1.28 2.53 10.85
CA SER A 176 1.08 3.22 9.58
C SER A 176 2.25 2.98 8.62
N PHE A 177 1.95 2.62 7.38
CA PHE A 177 2.94 2.45 6.32
C PHE A 177 2.38 2.82 4.95
N LEU A 178 3.30 3.06 4.00
CA LEU A 178 2.98 3.16 2.59
C LEU A 178 3.29 1.81 1.92
N LEU A 179 2.34 1.32 1.12
CA LEU A 179 2.43 0.03 0.45
C LEU A 179 2.50 0.21 -1.06
N GLU A 180 3.66 -0.08 -1.63
CA GLU A 180 3.86 -0.16 -3.07
C GLU A 180 3.43 -1.52 -3.60
N VAL A 181 2.41 -1.58 -4.44
CA VAL A 181 1.91 -2.81 -5.05
C VAL A 181 2.43 -2.91 -6.49
N GLY A 182 3.63 -3.47 -6.66
CA GLY A 182 4.30 -3.52 -7.95
C GLY A 182 4.70 -2.14 -8.48
N THR A 183 4.72 -2.01 -9.79
CA THR A 183 5.01 -0.77 -10.53
C THR A 183 3.96 -0.50 -11.60
N ASP A 184 4.03 0.64 -12.26
CA ASP A 184 3.20 1.00 -13.42
C ASP A 184 3.33 0.02 -14.61
N ALA A 185 4.41 -0.76 -14.65
CA ALA A 185 4.64 -1.80 -15.66
C ALA A 185 3.97 -3.14 -15.33
N ASN A 186 3.53 -3.36 -14.09
CA ASN A 186 2.72 -4.52 -13.74
C ASN A 186 1.31 -4.38 -14.35
N THR A 187 0.59 -5.50 -14.46
CA THR A 187 -0.83 -5.46 -14.81
C THR A 187 -1.68 -5.24 -13.56
N LEU A 188 -2.88 -4.68 -13.75
CA LEU A 188 -3.86 -4.53 -12.68
C LEU A 188 -4.20 -5.89 -12.03
N ASP A 189 -4.32 -6.96 -12.83
CA ASP A 189 -4.61 -8.31 -12.32
C ASP A 189 -3.49 -8.84 -11.42
N GLU A 190 -2.21 -8.60 -11.78
CA GLU A 190 -1.06 -8.95 -10.94
C GLU A 190 -1.11 -8.19 -9.61
N ALA A 191 -1.43 -6.90 -9.64
CA ALA A 191 -1.54 -6.06 -8.45
C ALA A 191 -2.71 -6.47 -7.54
N CYS A 192 -3.89 -6.68 -8.11
CA CYS A 192 -5.07 -7.16 -7.38
C CYS A 192 -4.83 -8.53 -6.74
N TYR A 193 -4.14 -9.43 -7.44
CA TYR A 193 -3.78 -10.74 -6.88
C TYR A 193 -2.85 -10.59 -5.68
N SER A 194 -1.87 -9.70 -5.76
CA SER A 194 -0.95 -9.41 -4.65
C SER A 194 -1.66 -8.76 -3.45
N ALA A 195 -2.57 -7.81 -3.69
CA ALA A 195 -3.36 -7.17 -2.65
C ALA A 195 -4.20 -8.18 -1.85
N ARG A 196 -4.78 -9.18 -2.51
CA ARG A 196 -5.52 -10.26 -1.84
C ARG A 196 -4.64 -11.10 -0.91
N MET A 197 -3.43 -11.45 -1.36
CA MET A 197 -2.47 -12.21 -0.55
C MET A 197 -1.96 -11.40 0.63
N PHE A 198 -1.66 -10.13 0.39
CA PHE A 198 -1.24 -9.21 1.45
C PHE A 198 -2.35 -9.03 2.50
N GLY A 199 -3.58 -8.80 2.08
CA GLY A 199 -4.74 -8.69 2.98
C GLY A 199 -4.96 -9.94 3.81
N ASN A 200 -4.77 -11.15 3.21
CA ASN A 200 -4.81 -12.40 3.96
C ASN A 200 -3.71 -12.44 5.04
N ALA A 201 -2.47 -12.14 4.69
CA ALA A 201 -1.34 -12.21 5.62
C ALA A 201 -1.44 -11.15 6.74
N LEU A 202 -1.80 -9.91 6.39
CA LEU A 202 -2.01 -8.86 7.37
C LEU A 202 -3.14 -9.20 8.33
N GLY A 203 -4.26 -9.71 7.81
CA GLY A 203 -5.38 -10.14 8.65
C GLY A 203 -5.01 -11.29 9.59
N GLU A 204 -4.18 -12.25 9.16
CA GLU A 204 -3.66 -13.31 10.05
C GLU A 204 -2.78 -12.74 11.15
N LEU A 205 -1.83 -11.87 10.80
CA LEU A 205 -0.96 -11.20 11.78
C LEU A 205 -1.77 -10.43 12.83
N LEU A 206 -2.74 -9.63 12.38
CA LEU A 206 -3.57 -8.84 13.29
C LEU A 206 -4.44 -9.74 14.20
N ASN A 207 -4.99 -10.84 13.68
CA ASN A 207 -5.73 -11.80 14.51
C ASN A 207 -4.82 -12.45 15.56
N GLU A 208 -3.57 -12.83 15.21
CA GLU A 208 -2.59 -13.34 16.17
C GLU A 208 -2.26 -12.33 17.27
N LYS A 209 -2.26 -11.03 16.95
CA LYS A 209 -1.94 -9.94 17.86
C LYS A 209 -3.11 -9.63 18.81
N TYR A 210 -4.35 -9.60 18.31
CA TYR A 210 -5.53 -9.15 19.07
C TYR A 210 -6.38 -10.29 19.66
N VAL A 211 -6.21 -11.54 19.22
CA VAL A 211 -6.98 -12.69 19.78
C VAL A 211 -6.21 -13.40 20.91
N LYS A 212 -4.95 -13.07 21.13
CA LYS A 212 -4.14 -13.66 22.23
C LYS A 212 -4.24 -12.91 23.56
N GLU A 213 -5.07 -11.86 23.62
CA GLU A 213 -5.45 -11.20 24.87
C GLU A 213 -6.88 -11.65 25.29
#